data_24f538bf828eb2185345009ffd7458bf
#
_entry.id   24f538bf828eb2185345009ffd7458bf
#
_cell.length_a   1.000
_cell.length_b   1.000
_cell.length_c   1.000
_cell.angle_alpha   90.00
_cell.angle_beta   90.00
_cell.angle_gamma   90.00
#
_symmetry.space_group_name_H-M   'P 1'
#
loop_
_entity.id
_entity.type
_entity.pdbx_description
1 polymer ?
#
loop_
_entity_poly.entity_id
_entity_poly.type
_entity_poly.pdbx_seq_one_letter_code
_entity_poly.pdbx_strand_id
1 'polypeptide(L)' 'MTDVLTTIVRAYGRNLDVESSKKIRRYLQTLASAGKRDRGELTEYGLAYLKELESPDPRYSGC' A
#
# COMPACT_ATOMS: atom_id res chain seq x y z
N MET A 1 8.65 -0.92 10.17
CA MET A 1 7.36 -0.64 9.49
C MET A 1 7.13 0.82 9.19
N THR A 2 7.44 1.69 10.14
CA THR A 2 7.24 3.12 9.93
C THR A 2 8.03 3.65 8.74
N ASP A 3 9.26 3.18 8.58
CA ASP A 3 10.11 3.62 7.47
C ASP A 3 9.52 3.25 6.12
N VAL A 4 8.96 2.05 6.02
CA VAL A 4 8.35 1.59 4.78
C VAL A 4 7.14 2.45 4.43
N LEU A 5 6.31 2.73 5.42
CA LEU A 5 5.13 3.56 5.20
C LEU A 5 5.52 4.96 4.73
N THR A 6 6.53 5.55 5.36
CA THR A 6 7.04 6.87 4.97
C THR A 6 7.54 6.85 3.54
N THR A 7 8.29 5.81 3.17
CA THR A 7 8.80 5.67 1.81
C THR A 7 7.68 5.57 0.81
N ILE A 8 6.65 4.79 1.13
CA ILE A 8 5.49 4.62 0.26
C ILE A 8 4.76 5.95 0.05
N VAL A 9 4.53 6.68 1.13
CA VAL A 9 3.84 7.96 1.05
C VAL A 9 4.61 8.94 0.17
N ARG A 10 5.92 8.99 0.33
CA ARG A 10 6.77 9.87 -0.48
C ARG A 10 6.75 9.49 -1.95
N ALA A 11 6.88 8.20 -2.23
CA ALA A 11 6.89 7.72 -3.60
C ALA A 11 5.53 7.91 -4.26
N TYR A 12 4.47 7.79 -3.48
CA TYR A 12 3.12 7.98 -4.00
C TYR A 12 2.87 9.44 -4.41
N GLY A 13 3.47 10.38 -3.69
CA GLY A 13 3.43 11.78 -4.03
C GLY A 13 2.11 12.48 -3.73
N ARG A 14 1.24 11.86 -2.97
CA ARG A 14 -0.04 12.43 -2.58
C ARG A 14 -0.29 12.22 -1.11
N ASN A 15 -1.12 13.07 -0.54
CA ASN A 15 -1.55 12.89 0.84
C ASN A 15 -2.57 11.77 0.91
N LEU A 16 -2.35 10.86 1.85
CA LEU A 16 -3.28 9.77 2.08
C LEU A 16 -4.32 10.22 3.10
N ASP A 17 -5.58 9.90 2.86
CA ASP A 17 -6.60 10.14 3.86
C ASP A 17 -6.48 9.10 4.98
N VAL A 18 -7.26 9.29 6.03
CA VAL A 18 -7.19 8.44 7.22
C VAL A 18 -7.50 6.98 6.87
N GLU A 19 -8.53 6.77 6.04
CA GLU A 19 -8.92 5.42 5.66
C GLU A 19 -7.86 4.71 4.85
N SER A 20 -7.29 5.40 3.86
CA SER A 20 -6.23 4.80 3.04
C SER A 20 -5.00 4.49 3.88
N SER A 21 -4.64 5.38 4.79
CA SER A 21 -3.52 5.15 5.70
C SER A 21 -3.74 3.92 6.57
N LYS A 22 -4.93 3.75 7.09
CA LYS A 22 -5.26 2.57 7.91
C LYS A 22 -5.20 1.30 7.08
N LYS A 23 -5.75 1.34 5.88
CA LYS A 23 -5.76 0.17 4.99
C LYS A 23 -4.36 -0.26 4.60
N ILE A 24 -3.52 0.69 4.21
CA ILE A 24 -2.15 0.37 3.80
C ILE A 24 -1.34 -0.17 4.98
N ARG A 25 -1.52 0.41 6.15
CA ARG A 25 -0.82 -0.05 7.34
C ARG A 25 -1.21 -1.50 7.65
N ARG A 26 -2.50 -1.79 7.61
CA ARG A 26 -2.99 -3.14 7.88
C ARG A 26 -2.46 -4.13 6.84
N TYR A 27 -2.45 -3.72 5.59
CA TYR A 27 -1.93 -4.55 4.49
C TYR A 27 -0.46 -4.90 4.72
N LEU A 28 0.34 -3.89 5.07
CA LEU A 28 1.75 -4.11 5.34
C LEU A 28 1.97 -5.02 6.54
N GLN A 29 1.17 -4.88 7.58
CA GLN A 29 1.25 -5.76 8.74
C GLN A 29 0.92 -7.20 8.36
N THR A 30 -0.06 -7.38 7.50
CA THR A 30 -0.44 -8.71 7.03
C THR A 30 0.71 -9.34 6.25
N LEU A 31 1.35 -8.58 5.39
CA LEU A 31 2.51 -9.06 4.62
C LEU A 31 3.66 -9.44 5.56
N ALA A 32 3.94 -8.60 6.54
CA ALA A 32 4.99 -8.87 7.51
C ALA A 32 4.70 -10.15 8.31
N SER A 33 3.46 -10.34 8.69
CA SER A 33 3.04 -11.54 9.40
C SER A 33 3.21 -12.79 8.55
N ALA A 34 3.07 -12.65 7.25
CA ALA A 34 3.25 -13.76 6.33
C ALA A 34 4.73 -14.01 5.98
N GLY A 35 5.64 -13.26 6.61
CA GLY A 35 7.07 -13.43 6.39
C GLY A 35 7.69 -12.48 5.40
N LYS A 36 6.91 -11.59 4.82
CA LYS A 36 7.41 -10.60 3.87
C LYS A 36 7.95 -9.41 4.63
N ARG A 37 9.26 -9.35 4.81
CA ARG A 37 9.91 -8.29 5.58
C ARG A 37 10.90 -7.46 4.79
N ASP A 38 11.05 -7.75 3.51
CA ASP A 38 11.92 -6.97 2.64
C ASP A 38 11.28 -5.61 2.39
N ARG A 39 12.01 -4.55 2.74
CA ARG A 39 11.52 -3.18 2.58
C ARG A 39 11.19 -2.84 1.13
N GLY A 40 12.03 -3.32 0.20
CA GLY A 40 11.78 -3.08 -1.21
C GLY A 40 10.49 -3.72 -1.69
N GLU A 41 10.27 -4.96 -1.30
CA GLU A 41 9.04 -5.66 -1.66
C GLU A 41 7.82 -5.00 -1.02
N LEU A 42 7.92 -4.68 0.26
CA LEU A 42 6.81 -4.04 0.97
C LEU A 42 6.45 -2.70 0.34
N THR A 43 7.46 -1.95 -0.07
CA THR A 43 7.24 -0.67 -0.73
C THR A 43 6.52 -0.87 -2.06
N GLU A 44 6.95 -1.82 -2.86
CA GLU A 44 6.33 -2.10 -4.15
C GLU A 44 4.89 -2.56 -3.98
N TYR A 45 4.65 -3.49 -3.08
CA TYR A 45 3.29 -3.96 -2.82
C TYR A 45 2.40 -2.85 -2.29
N GLY A 46 2.93 -2.04 -1.40
CA GLY A 46 2.18 -0.92 -0.85
C GLY A 46 1.77 0.09 -1.91
N LEU A 47 2.69 0.43 -2.80
CA LEU A 47 2.40 1.35 -3.89
C LEU A 47 1.34 0.78 -4.83
N ALA A 48 1.46 -0.49 -5.17
CA ALA A 48 0.47 -1.15 -6.02
C ALA A 48 -0.90 -1.14 -5.36
N TYR A 49 -0.92 -1.40 -4.06
CA TYR A 49 -2.17 -1.40 -3.31
C TYR A 49 -2.85 -0.02 -3.32
N LEU A 50 -2.06 1.04 -3.11
CA LEU A 50 -2.60 2.39 -3.13
C LEU A 50 -3.12 2.78 -4.52
N LYS A 51 -2.44 2.37 -5.56
CA LYS A 51 -2.90 2.61 -6.92
C LYS A 51 -4.24 1.95 -7.17
N GLU A 52 -4.42 0.73 -6.68
CA GLU A 52 -5.68 0.02 -6.81
C GLU A 52 -6.80 0.73 -6.05
N LEU A 53 -6.51 1.24 -4.87
CA LEU A 53 -7.51 1.96 -4.09
C LEU A 53 -7.96 3.25 -4.77
N GLU A 54 -7.02 3.95 -5.38
CA GLU A 54 -7.31 5.23 -6.02
C GLU A 54 -7.96 5.07 -7.39
N SER A 55 -7.46 4.12 -8.17
CA SER A 55 -7.91 3.90 -9.54
C SER A 55 -8.07 2.41 -9.80
N PRO A 56 -9.13 1.80 -9.29
CA PRO A 56 -9.34 0.38 -9.53
C PRO A 56 -9.49 0.11 -11.02
N ASP A 57 -8.92 -1.02 -11.45
CA ASP A 57 -8.99 -1.41 -12.85
C ASP A 57 -10.45 -1.64 -13.23
N PRO A 58 -10.97 -0.96 -14.27
CA PRO A 58 -12.35 -1.15 -14.70
C PRO A 58 -12.69 -2.59 -15.04
N ARG A 59 -11.70 -3.37 -15.42
CA ARG A 59 -11.91 -4.78 -15.74
C ARG A 59 -12.37 -5.57 -14.55
N TYR A 60 -11.90 -5.21 -13.36
CA TYR A 60 -12.28 -5.88 -12.13
C TYR A 60 -13.64 -5.43 -11.64
N SER A 61 -13.93 -4.16 -11.80
CA SER A 61 -15.19 -3.62 -11.31
C SER A 61 -16.33 -3.77 -12.30
N GLY A 62 -16.03 -3.99 -13.54
CA GLY A 62 -17.02 -4.08 -14.60
C GLY A 62 -17.67 -5.46 -14.75
N CYS A 63 -17.23 -6.43 -14.00
CA CYS A 63 -17.84 -7.76 -14.06
C CYS A 63 -19.05 -7.90 -13.19
#